data_7690056df54079b9e99aad2fc12e4346
#
_entry.id   7690056df54079b9e99aad2fc12e4346
#
_cell.length_a   1.000
_cell.length_b   1.000
_cell.length_c   1.000
_cell.angle_alpha   90.00
_cell.angle_beta   90.00
_cell.angle_gamma   90.00
#
_symmetry.space_group_name_H-M   'P 1'
#
loop_
_entity.id
_entity.type
_entity.pdbx_description
1 polymer ?
#
loop_
_entity_poly.entity_id
_entity_poly.type
_entity_poly.pdbx_seq_one_letter_code
_entity_poly.pdbx_strand_id
1 'polypeptide(L)'
;RAILNWQKFVFYAHNQVEKEANDALVLSIDLSKQRMAKLKNDPIAERDQTSNTAYNRAWMHALFGRYGEARKNLEDVKNINEKINSPTAMHGYNNLMGMVSLMEGKAESALQFFEKGNPDNTYFLYFKALALKAVGDKDGAKEILTDIANTNFSYWELAIVRNRAKKLLENT
;
A
#
# COMPACT_ATOMS: atom_id res chain seq x y z
N ARG A 1 -17.67 -4.75 -9.15
CA ARG A 1 -16.75 -4.81 -10.33
C ARG A 1 -15.47 -3.99 -10.10
N ALA A 2 -15.53 -2.74 -9.58
CA ALA A 2 -14.34 -1.92 -9.32
C ALA A 2 -13.35 -2.63 -8.37
N ILE A 3 -13.81 -3.14 -7.23
CA ILE A 3 -12.99 -3.86 -6.26
C ILE A 3 -12.29 -5.08 -6.89
N LEU A 4 -12.98 -5.85 -7.72
CA LEU A 4 -12.40 -7.01 -8.38
C LEU A 4 -11.24 -6.61 -9.31
N ASN A 5 -11.37 -5.51 -10.06
CA ASN A 5 -10.31 -5.03 -10.92
C ASN A 5 -9.15 -4.44 -10.11
N TRP A 6 -9.43 -3.80 -8.98
CA TRP A 6 -8.39 -3.38 -8.05
C TRP A 6 -7.60 -4.59 -7.50
N GLN A 7 -8.27 -5.68 -7.12
CA GLN A 7 -7.59 -6.92 -6.70
C GLN A 7 -6.74 -7.53 -7.82
N LYS A 8 -7.23 -7.52 -9.07
CA LYS A 8 -6.45 -7.93 -10.24
C LYS A 8 -5.21 -7.05 -10.42
N PHE A 9 -5.35 -5.73 -10.29
CA PHE A 9 -4.22 -4.80 -10.33
C PHE A 9 -3.15 -5.20 -9.31
N VAL A 10 -3.53 -5.37 -8.04
CA VAL A 10 -2.60 -5.74 -6.96
C VAL A 10 -1.90 -7.06 -7.30
N PHE A 11 -2.65 -8.07 -7.76
CA PHE A 11 -2.10 -9.38 -8.12
C PHE A 11 -1.10 -9.27 -9.29
N TYR A 12 -1.46 -8.61 -10.38
CA TYR A 12 -0.57 -8.44 -11.53
C TYR A 12 0.66 -7.61 -11.20
N ALA A 13 0.52 -6.55 -10.43
CA ALA A 13 1.63 -5.71 -10.03
C ALA A 13 2.66 -6.47 -9.18
N HIS A 14 2.19 -7.32 -8.25
CA HIS A 14 3.08 -8.18 -7.45
C HIS A 14 3.74 -9.32 -8.24
N ASN A 15 3.20 -9.68 -9.38
CA ASN A 15 3.79 -10.63 -10.31
C ASN A 15 4.58 -9.95 -11.46
N GLN A 16 4.79 -8.64 -11.36
CA GLN A 16 5.55 -7.83 -12.32
C GLN A 16 4.97 -7.85 -13.75
N VAL A 17 3.66 -8.03 -13.87
CA VAL A 17 2.93 -8.02 -15.15
C VAL A 17 2.34 -6.62 -15.36
N GLU A 18 3.18 -5.68 -15.83
CA GLU A 18 2.89 -4.25 -15.79
C GLU A 18 1.67 -3.85 -16.64
N LYS A 19 1.56 -4.38 -17.85
CA LYS A 19 0.47 -4.02 -18.76
C LYS A 19 -0.89 -4.37 -18.16
N GLU A 20 -1.06 -5.60 -17.70
CA GLU A 20 -2.29 -6.11 -17.09
C GLU A 20 -2.60 -5.41 -15.76
N ALA A 21 -1.55 -5.07 -14.99
CA ALA A 21 -1.70 -4.28 -13.77
C ALA A 21 -2.28 -2.90 -14.09
N ASN A 22 -1.71 -2.21 -15.09
CA ASN A 22 -2.18 -0.89 -15.51
C ASN A 22 -3.63 -0.95 -16.05
N ASP A 23 -3.93 -1.89 -16.92
CA ASP A 23 -5.25 -2.04 -17.51
C ASP A 23 -6.31 -2.31 -16.42
N ALA A 24 -6.00 -3.17 -15.46
CA ALA A 24 -6.87 -3.46 -14.32
C ALA A 24 -7.06 -2.24 -13.41
N LEU A 25 -5.99 -1.48 -13.13
CA LEU A 25 -6.06 -0.26 -12.33
C LEU A 25 -6.92 0.82 -13.00
N VAL A 26 -6.67 1.09 -14.28
CA VAL A 26 -7.46 2.08 -15.05
C VAL A 26 -8.94 1.70 -15.04
N LEU A 27 -9.27 0.44 -15.32
CA LEU A 27 -10.66 -0.02 -15.30
C LEU A 27 -11.28 0.09 -13.89
N SER A 28 -10.54 -0.20 -12.84
CA SER A 28 -11.00 -0.03 -11.45
C SER A 28 -11.33 1.43 -11.14
N ILE A 29 -10.45 2.36 -11.53
CA ILE A 29 -10.64 3.80 -11.34
C ILE A 29 -11.87 4.30 -12.12
N ASP A 30 -12.01 3.90 -13.38
CA ASP A 30 -13.14 4.31 -14.22
C ASP A 30 -14.48 3.82 -13.68
N LEU A 31 -14.55 2.56 -13.26
CA LEU A 31 -15.74 2.00 -12.62
C LEU A 31 -16.08 2.71 -11.29
N SER A 32 -15.06 3.10 -10.53
CA SER A 32 -15.24 3.88 -9.30
C SER A 32 -15.80 5.27 -9.63
N LYS A 33 -15.24 5.97 -10.62
CA LYS A 33 -15.75 7.28 -11.09
C LYS A 33 -17.20 7.20 -11.58
N GLN A 34 -17.55 6.16 -12.37
CA GLN A 34 -18.94 5.94 -12.81
C GLN A 34 -19.89 5.71 -11.64
N ARG A 35 -19.45 5.03 -10.59
CA ARG A 35 -20.22 4.87 -9.36
C ARG A 35 -20.42 6.21 -8.66
N MET A 36 -19.34 7.00 -8.53
CA MET A 36 -19.34 8.32 -7.90
C MET A 36 -20.26 9.30 -8.62
N ALA A 37 -20.28 9.29 -9.96
CA ALA A 37 -21.18 10.15 -10.75
C ALA A 37 -22.67 9.92 -10.46
N LYS A 38 -23.02 8.78 -9.84
CA LYS A 38 -24.39 8.50 -9.36
C LYS A 38 -24.68 9.12 -7.98
N LEU A 39 -23.64 9.47 -7.22
CA LEU A 39 -23.73 10.14 -5.93
C LEU A 39 -23.62 11.64 -6.17
N LYS A 40 -24.67 12.23 -6.71
CA LYS A 40 -24.68 13.63 -7.14
C LYS A 40 -24.31 14.56 -5.98
N ASN A 41 -23.30 15.43 -6.21
CA ASN A 41 -22.90 16.50 -5.29
C ASN A 41 -22.46 16.05 -3.88
N ASP A 42 -21.75 14.94 -3.77
CA ASP A 42 -21.09 14.53 -2.51
C ASP A 42 -19.60 14.92 -2.54
N PRO A 43 -19.23 16.11 -1.99
CA PRO A 43 -17.85 16.58 -2.03
C PRO A 43 -16.88 15.71 -1.20
N ILE A 44 -17.39 14.98 -0.19
CA ILE A 44 -16.58 14.05 0.59
C ILE A 44 -16.22 12.86 -0.28
N ALA A 45 -17.20 12.30 -0.95
CA ALA A 45 -17.00 11.16 -1.83
C ALA A 45 -16.09 11.49 -3.03
N GLU A 46 -16.20 12.71 -3.61
CA GLU A 46 -15.32 13.18 -4.68
C GLU A 46 -13.87 13.37 -4.19
N ARG A 47 -13.68 13.95 -3.01
CA ARG A 47 -12.39 14.09 -2.36
C ARG A 47 -11.75 12.72 -2.14
N ASP A 48 -12.48 11.80 -1.54
CA ASP A 48 -11.99 10.45 -1.20
C ASP A 48 -11.65 9.65 -2.47
N GLN A 49 -12.46 9.78 -3.53
CA GLN A 49 -12.17 9.18 -4.84
C GLN A 49 -10.89 9.75 -5.45
N THR A 50 -10.66 11.06 -5.33
CA THR A 50 -9.46 11.73 -5.86
C THR A 50 -8.22 11.24 -5.10
N SER A 51 -8.27 11.24 -3.77
CA SER A 51 -7.18 10.73 -2.92
C SER A 51 -6.89 9.25 -3.20
N ASN A 52 -7.91 8.41 -3.27
CA ASN A 52 -7.75 6.98 -3.57
C ASN A 52 -7.17 6.73 -4.97
N THR A 53 -7.53 7.55 -5.95
CA THR A 53 -6.97 7.45 -7.31
C THR A 53 -5.47 7.76 -7.30
N ALA A 54 -5.06 8.84 -6.65
CA ALA A 54 -3.66 9.22 -6.49
C ALA A 54 -2.88 8.14 -5.72
N TYR A 55 -3.44 7.64 -4.62
CA TYR A 55 -2.87 6.57 -3.80
C TYR A 55 -2.59 5.30 -4.62
N ASN A 56 -3.56 4.82 -5.38
CA ASN A 56 -3.42 3.59 -6.17
C ASN A 56 -2.40 3.76 -7.31
N ARG A 57 -2.32 4.95 -7.92
CA ARG A 57 -1.28 5.27 -8.91
C ARG A 57 0.11 5.29 -8.27
N ALA A 58 0.24 5.91 -7.10
CA ALA A 58 1.50 5.90 -6.35
C ALA A 58 1.96 4.47 -6.03
N TRP A 59 1.03 3.63 -5.60
CA TRP A 59 1.32 2.23 -5.30
C TRP A 59 1.79 1.45 -6.53
N MET A 60 1.10 1.61 -7.66
CA MET A 60 1.55 1.03 -8.93
C MET A 60 2.96 1.49 -9.29
N HIS A 61 3.21 2.80 -9.28
CA HIS A 61 4.55 3.33 -9.58
C HIS A 61 5.62 2.79 -8.65
N ALA A 62 5.33 2.67 -7.35
CA ALA A 62 6.26 2.10 -6.38
C ALA A 62 6.61 0.64 -6.70
N LEU A 63 5.62 -0.20 -7.02
CA LEU A 63 5.82 -1.62 -7.33
C LEU A 63 6.63 -1.84 -8.61
N PHE A 64 6.64 -0.87 -9.53
CA PHE A 64 7.44 -0.90 -10.78
C PHE A 64 8.70 -0.02 -10.72
N GLY A 65 9.15 0.36 -9.51
CA GLY A 65 10.43 1.08 -9.31
C GLY A 65 10.41 2.55 -9.74
N ARG A 66 9.25 3.12 -10.06
CA ARG A 66 9.10 4.53 -10.44
C ARG A 66 8.84 5.39 -9.20
N TYR A 67 9.85 5.49 -8.34
CA TYR A 67 9.71 6.13 -7.02
C TYR A 67 9.44 7.64 -7.09
N GLY A 68 9.96 8.34 -8.11
CA GLY A 68 9.68 9.76 -8.34
C GLY A 68 8.20 10.03 -8.60
N GLU A 69 7.59 9.26 -9.49
CA GLU A 69 6.17 9.32 -9.80
C GLU A 69 5.31 8.88 -8.63
N ALA A 70 5.75 7.86 -7.87
CA ALA A 70 5.08 7.44 -6.66
C ALA A 70 5.00 8.57 -5.63
N ARG A 71 6.12 9.27 -5.37
CA ARG A 71 6.18 10.40 -4.46
C ARG A 71 5.32 11.58 -4.93
N LYS A 72 5.30 11.89 -6.23
CA LYS A 72 4.45 12.93 -6.79
C LYS A 72 2.96 12.66 -6.52
N ASN A 73 2.52 11.43 -6.79
CA ASN A 73 1.13 11.06 -6.49
C ASN A 73 0.84 11.04 -4.97
N LEU A 74 1.82 10.67 -4.14
CA LEU A 74 1.67 10.72 -2.68
C LEU A 74 1.60 12.15 -2.14
N GLU A 75 2.23 13.12 -2.78
CA GLU A 75 2.06 14.53 -2.41
C GLU A 75 0.61 14.98 -2.65
N ASP A 76 -0.04 14.55 -3.74
CA ASP A 76 -1.48 14.79 -3.95
C ASP A 76 -2.33 14.16 -2.83
N VAL A 77 -2.03 12.91 -2.44
CA VAL A 77 -2.71 12.24 -1.31
C VAL A 77 -2.55 13.04 -0.02
N LYS A 78 -1.33 13.49 0.28
CA LYS A 78 -1.01 14.29 1.47
C LYS A 78 -1.82 15.59 1.48
N ASN A 79 -1.74 16.37 0.40
CA ASN A 79 -2.43 17.67 0.28
C ASN A 79 -3.96 17.56 0.46
N ILE A 80 -4.55 16.42 0.09
CA ILE A 80 -5.97 16.14 0.28
C ILE A 80 -6.23 15.71 1.73
N ASN A 81 -5.47 14.76 2.23
CA ASN A 81 -5.76 14.07 3.49
C ASN A 81 -5.40 14.89 4.72
N GLU A 82 -4.39 15.79 4.66
CA GLU A 82 -4.05 16.70 5.77
C GLU A 82 -5.21 17.65 6.14
N LYS A 83 -6.15 17.88 5.21
CA LYS A 83 -7.34 18.70 5.45
C LYS A 83 -8.48 17.93 6.12
N ILE A 84 -8.31 16.63 6.30
CA ILE A 84 -9.31 15.77 6.93
C ILE A 84 -9.06 15.77 8.45
N ASN A 85 -10.05 16.21 9.21
CA ASN A 85 -9.98 16.16 10.68
C ASN A 85 -10.23 14.74 11.19
N SER A 86 -9.24 13.87 10.98
CA SER A 86 -9.25 12.48 11.47
C SER A 86 -7.83 12.04 11.82
N PRO A 87 -7.60 11.40 12.97
CA PRO A 87 -6.28 10.92 13.36
C PRO A 87 -5.72 9.86 12.42
N THR A 88 -6.59 9.19 11.66
CA THR A 88 -6.21 8.11 10.73
C THR A 88 -6.08 8.55 9.28
N ALA A 89 -6.40 9.81 8.97
CA ALA A 89 -6.41 10.31 7.59
C ALA A 89 -5.09 10.11 6.84
N MET A 90 -3.97 10.19 7.56
CA MET A 90 -2.62 10.06 7.00
C MET A 90 -2.05 8.64 7.05
N HIS A 91 -2.75 7.66 7.61
CA HIS A 91 -2.24 6.29 7.76
C HIS A 91 -1.84 5.66 6.41
N GLY A 92 -2.70 5.76 5.40
CA GLY A 92 -2.42 5.21 4.07
C GLY A 92 -1.20 5.88 3.41
N TYR A 93 -1.13 7.21 3.47
CA TYR A 93 0.02 7.97 2.99
C TYR A 93 1.32 7.50 3.66
N ASN A 94 1.34 7.44 4.99
CA ASN A 94 2.52 7.03 5.74
C ASN A 94 2.94 5.59 5.42
N ASN A 95 2.00 4.66 5.36
CA ASN A 95 2.30 3.28 5.01
C ASN A 95 2.94 3.16 3.62
N LEU A 96 2.40 3.85 2.62
CA LEU A 96 2.94 3.76 1.26
C LEU A 96 4.25 4.54 1.12
N MET A 97 4.43 5.65 1.83
CA MET A 97 5.72 6.36 1.91
C MET A 97 6.80 5.51 2.58
N GLY A 98 6.43 4.73 3.62
CA GLY A 98 7.34 3.76 4.23
C GLY A 98 7.79 2.70 3.22
N MET A 99 6.85 2.12 2.47
CA MET A 99 7.17 1.15 1.42
C MET A 99 8.08 1.75 0.33
N VAL A 100 7.77 2.95 -0.17
CA VAL A 100 8.60 3.65 -1.17
C VAL A 100 10.00 3.90 -0.63
N SER A 101 10.12 4.40 0.60
CA SER A 101 11.42 4.68 1.23
C SER A 101 12.26 3.41 1.39
N LEU A 102 11.63 2.30 1.79
CA LEU A 102 12.31 1.01 1.87
C LEU A 102 12.81 0.53 0.51
N MET A 103 11.98 0.63 -0.52
CA MET A 103 12.36 0.22 -1.90
C MET A 103 13.48 1.09 -2.49
N GLU A 104 13.63 2.33 -2.02
CA GLU A 104 14.77 3.20 -2.33
C GLU A 104 16.03 2.87 -1.49
N GLY A 105 15.98 1.88 -0.60
CA GLY A 105 17.10 1.52 0.29
C GLY A 105 17.24 2.39 1.54
N LYS A 106 16.22 3.18 1.90
CA LYS A 106 16.20 4.13 3.03
C LYS A 106 15.42 3.52 4.20
N ALA A 107 15.95 2.45 4.81
CA ALA A 107 15.25 1.64 5.80
C ALA A 107 14.86 2.41 7.07
N GLU A 108 15.74 3.26 7.61
CA GLU A 108 15.45 4.09 8.78
C GLU A 108 14.31 5.08 8.51
N SER A 109 14.33 5.73 7.34
CA SER A 109 13.24 6.61 6.93
C SER A 109 11.93 5.83 6.75
N ALA A 110 11.99 4.62 6.22
CA ALA A 110 10.83 3.75 6.09
C ALA A 110 10.17 3.45 7.44
N LEU A 111 10.97 3.13 8.46
CA LEU A 111 10.47 2.87 9.82
C LEU A 111 9.76 4.09 10.41
N GLN A 112 10.32 5.30 10.25
CA GLN A 112 9.69 6.55 10.71
C GLN A 112 8.30 6.78 10.09
N PHE A 113 8.11 6.37 8.84
CA PHE A 113 6.81 6.43 8.18
C PHE A 113 5.88 5.32 8.67
N PHE A 114 6.33 4.08 8.80
CA PHE A 114 5.51 2.98 9.30
C PHE A 114 5.01 3.20 10.73
N GLU A 115 5.77 3.87 11.60
CA GLU A 115 5.33 4.26 12.94
C GLU A 115 4.09 5.19 12.95
N LYS A 116 3.93 6.00 11.89
CA LYS A 116 2.80 6.91 11.69
C LYS A 116 1.70 6.31 10.82
N GLY A 117 1.90 5.10 10.34
CA GLY A 117 0.97 4.37 9.49
C GLY A 117 -0.13 3.65 10.27
N ASN A 118 -0.92 2.85 9.55
CA ASN A 118 -1.87 1.94 10.18
C ASN A 118 -1.11 0.72 10.75
N PRO A 119 -1.11 0.52 12.07
CA PRO A 119 -0.38 -0.58 12.71
C PRO A 119 -0.99 -1.95 12.43
N ASP A 120 -2.25 -2.02 11.98
CA ASP A 120 -2.98 -3.29 11.80
C ASP A 120 -2.98 -3.77 10.34
N ASN A 121 -2.37 -3.01 9.42
CA ASN A 121 -2.36 -3.40 8.01
C ASN A 121 -1.26 -4.42 7.73
N THR A 122 -1.62 -5.69 7.65
CA THR A 122 -0.73 -6.84 7.46
C THR A 122 0.18 -6.72 6.23
N TYR A 123 -0.30 -6.12 5.13
CA TYR A 123 0.52 -5.90 3.95
C TYR A 123 1.70 -4.96 4.25
N PHE A 124 1.46 -3.83 4.93
CA PHE A 124 2.52 -2.89 5.26
C PHE A 124 3.36 -3.34 6.47
N LEU A 125 2.81 -4.14 7.39
CA LEU A 125 3.59 -4.81 8.42
C LEU A 125 4.69 -5.70 7.83
N TYR A 126 4.41 -6.40 6.73
CA TYR A 126 5.44 -7.16 6.02
C TYR A 126 6.60 -6.26 5.57
N PHE A 127 6.34 -5.09 4.98
CA PHE A 127 7.38 -4.14 4.58
C PHE A 127 8.10 -3.52 5.78
N LYS A 128 7.39 -3.27 6.90
CA LYS A 128 8.01 -2.85 8.16
C LYS A 128 9.01 -3.89 8.67
N ALA A 129 8.66 -5.18 8.62
CA ALA A 129 9.57 -6.25 8.99
C ALA A 129 10.82 -6.29 8.08
N LEU A 130 10.67 -6.05 6.77
CA LEU A 130 11.82 -5.91 5.88
C LEU A 130 12.71 -4.72 6.24
N ALA A 131 12.11 -3.59 6.62
CA ALA A 131 12.86 -2.41 7.05
C ALA A 131 13.61 -2.66 8.36
N LEU A 132 12.98 -3.31 9.36
CA LEU A 132 13.64 -3.74 10.61
C LEU A 132 14.83 -4.66 10.33
N LYS A 133 14.64 -5.66 9.47
CA LYS A 133 15.75 -6.55 9.05
C LYS A 133 16.90 -5.77 8.39
N ALA A 134 16.58 -4.77 7.56
CA ALA A 134 17.59 -3.97 6.87
C ALA A 134 18.42 -3.07 7.82
N VAL A 135 17.84 -2.61 8.93
CA VAL A 135 18.56 -1.85 9.97
C VAL A 135 19.21 -2.75 11.04
N GLY A 136 19.09 -4.08 10.91
CA GLY A 136 19.71 -5.05 11.82
C GLY A 136 18.84 -5.50 12.99
N ASP A 137 17.63 -4.99 13.14
CA ASP A 137 16.65 -5.47 14.14
C ASP A 137 15.97 -6.77 13.66
N LYS A 138 16.71 -7.87 13.85
CA LYS A 138 16.28 -9.21 13.42
C LYS A 138 15.14 -9.74 14.29
N ASP A 139 15.15 -9.42 15.57
CA ASP A 139 14.15 -9.93 16.52
C ASP A 139 12.79 -9.28 16.27
N GLY A 140 12.74 -7.96 16.13
CA GLY A 140 11.52 -7.25 15.74
C GLY A 140 10.96 -7.66 14.38
N ALA A 141 11.86 -7.89 13.40
CA ALA A 141 11.45 -8.41 12.10
C ALA A 141 10.85 -9.81 12.20
N LYS A 142 11.47 -10.70 12.98
CA LYS A 142 11.02 -12.09 13.18
C LYS A 142 9.66 -12.15 13.87
N GLU A 143 9.42 -11.33 14.88
CA GLU A 143 8.12 -11.24 15.57
C GLU A 143 7.01 -10.94 14.57
N ILE A 144 7.13 -9.85 13.81
CA ILE A 144 6.11 -9.47 12.82
C ILE A 144 5.92 -10.54 11.74
N LEU A 145 7.01 -11.11 11.23
CA LEU A 145 6.92 -12.16 10.18
C LEU A 145 6.24 -13.42 10.71
N THR A 146 6.47 -13.78 11.98
CA THR A 146 5.82 -14.92 12.64
C THR A 146 4.33 -14.71 12.75
N ASP A 147 3.88 -13.54 13.16
CA ASP A 147 2.47 -13.19 13.25
C ASP A 147 1.78 -13.26 11.88
N ILE A 148 2.42 -12.70 10.84
CA ILE A 148 1.91 -12.79 9.47
C ILE A 148 1.81 -14.24 9.00
N ALA A 149 2.84 -15.06 9.25
CA ALA A 149 2.90 -16.45 8.83
C ALA A 149 1.82 -17.33 9.48
N ASN A 150 1.48 -17.04 10.76
CA ASN A 150 0.53 -17.81 11.56
C ASN A 150 -0.92 -17.29 11.50
N THR A 151 -1.15 -16.13 10.89
CA THR A 151 -2.50 -15.56 10.76
C THR A 151 -3.36 -16.43 9.82
N ASN A 152 -4.52 -16.91 10.31
CA ASN A 152 -5.41 -17.84 9.61
C ASN A 152 -6.62 -17.16 8.93
N PHE A 153 -6.55 -15.88 8.63
CA PHE A 153 -7.60 -15.20 7.87
C PHE A 153 -7.38 -15.27 6.35
N SER A 154 -8.47 -15.17 5.60
CA SER A 154 -8.45 -15.18 4.14
C SER A 154 -8.83 -13.81 3.60
N TYR A 155 -7.86 -12.91 3.48
CA TYR A 155 -8.01 -11.63 2.81
C TYR A 155 -6.79 -11.35 1.91
N TRP A 156 -6.93 -10.39 1.01
CA TRP A 156 -5.98 -10.18 -0.09
C TRP A 156 -4.55 -9.87 0.39
N GLU A 157 -4.38 -9.17 1.50
CA GLU A 157 -3.07 -8.87 2.10
C GLU A 157 -2.28 -10.15 2.36
N LEU A 158 -2.89 -11.10 3.06
CA LEU A 158 -2.25 -12.37 3.37
C LEU A 158 -1.99 -13.24 2.14
N ALA A 159 -2.82 -13.14 1.11
CA ALA A 159 -2.57 -13.83 -0.16
C ALA A 159 -1.24 -13.37 -0.79
N ILE A 160 -0.86 -12.10 -0.59
CA ILE A 160 0.38 -11.54 -1.10
C ILE A 160 1.58 -11.85 -0.19
N VAL A 161 1.45 -11.65 1.14
CA VAL A 161 2.62 -11.58 2.02
C VAL A 161 2.88 -12.84 2.86
N ARG A 162 1.89 -13.69 3.14
CA ARG A 162 2.05 -14.84 4.03
C ARG A 162 3.16 -15.82 3.59
N ASN A 163 3.14 -16.25 2.34
CA ASN A 163 4.15 -17.17 1.84
C ASN A 163 5.54 -16.52 1.75
N ARG A 164 5.59 -15.22 1.52
CA ARG A 164 6.84 -14.46 1.53
C ARG A 164 7.41 -14.37 2.94
N ALA A 165 6.55 -14.13 3.96
CA ALA A 165 6.94 -14.13 5.36
C ALA A 165 7.49 -15.49 5.81
N LYS A 166 6.80 -16.61 5.46
CA LYS A 166 7.28 -17.97 5.75
C LYS A 166 8.68 -18.23 5.17
N LYS A 167 8.89 -17.90 3.89
CA LYS A 167 10.20 -18.06 3.24
C LYS A 167 11.31 -17.22 3.89
N LEU A 168 10.98 -16.02 4.39
CA LEU A 168 11.96 -15.18 5.10
C LEU A 168 12.34 -15.76 6.45
N LEU A 169 11.40 -16.38 7.18
CA LEU A 169 11.64 -17.04 8.46
C LEU A 169 12.52 -18.30 8.31
N GLU A 170 12.38 -19.06 7.22
CA GLU A 170 13.21 -20.22 6.92
C GLU A 170 14.69 -19.87 6.66
N ASN A 171 14.96 -18.60 6.28
CA ASN A 171 16.29 -18.10 5.92
C ASN A 171 16.86 -17.13 6.99
N THR A 172 16.31 -17.12 8.19
CA THR A 172 16.77 -16.29 9.31
C THR A 172 17.32 -17.14 10.42
#